data_0dd614e93670cbd2a57762b5b0170a3d
#
_entry.id   0dd614e93670cbd2a57762b5b0170a3d
#
_cell.length_a   1.000
_cell.length_b   1.000
_cell.length_c   1.000
_cell.angle_alpha   90.00
_cell.angle_beta   90.00
_cell.angle_gamma   90.00
#
_symmetry.space_group_name_H-M   'P 1'
#
loop_
_entity.id
_entity.type
_entity.pdbx_description
1 polymer ?
#
loop_
_entity_poly.entity_id
_entity_poly.type
_entity_poly.pdbx_seq_one_letter_code
_entity_poly.pdbx_strand_id
1 'polypeptide(L)'
;HSGLSEICTYGFVSESDLRKCNISKDNIYAKQSIKIKNPLSEDYTMMKTTSVPSMMQMLENNNNYKNKNVKLFDISRIYKNVNENIEKGELPEEDTILTIGMYGDDVDFYVLKGLVENVLSIANLAKYDIVKETENEMYHPGRCANLKVGRDIIGTIGEVNPLLATNYDISQRILFAE
;
A
#
# COMPACT_ATOMS: atom_id res chain seq x y z
N HIS A 1 -9.04 3.31 20.11
CA HIS A 1 -10.05 3.35 19.03
C HIS A 1 -9.67 4.48 18.07
N SER A 2 -9.06 4.12 16.94
CA SER A 2 -8.57 5.10 15.95
C SER A 2 -9.61 5.44 14.86
N GLY A 3 -10.84 4.88 14.94
CA GLY A 3 -11.90 5.13 13.96
C GLY A 3 -11.67 4.51 12.59
N LEU A 4 -10.76 3.53 12.49
CA LEU A 4 -10.50 2.73 11.29
C LEU A 4 -11.28 1.43 11.33
N SER A 5 -11.74 0.96 10.16
CA SER A 5 -12.31 -0.38 9.97
C SER A 5 -11.24 -1.32 9.44
N GLU A 6 -11.12 -2.49 10.05
CA GLU A 6 -10.22 -3.54 9.58
C GLU A 6 -10.79 -4.20 8.32
N ILE A 7 -9.91 -4.46 7.36
CA ILE A 7 -10.20 -5.30 6.20
C ILE A 7 -9.21 -6.47 6.16
N CYS A 8 -9.60 -7.54 5.51
CA CYS A 8 -8.73 -8.68 5.23
C CYS A 8 -8.61 -8.83 3.72
N THR A 9 -7.42 -8.67 3.19
CA THR A 9 -7.15 -8.82 1.76
C THR A 9 -6.39 -10.09 1.46
N TYR A 10 -6.53 -10.61 0.24
CA TYR A 10 -5.76 -11.77 -0.20
C TYR A 10 -4.28 -11.42 -0.37
N GLY A 11 -3.42 -12.43 -0.20
CA GLY A 11 -1.97 -12.33 -0.44
C GLY A 11 -1.59 -12.38 -1.93
N PHE A 12 -2.54 -12.20 -2.84
CA PHE A 12 -2.39 -12.39 -4.28
C PHE A 12 -2.84 -11.14 -5.03
N VAL A 13 -2.21 -10.91 -6.17
CA VAL A 13 -2.53 -9.84 -7.12
C VAL A 13 -2.33 -10.34 -8.55
N SER A 14 -2.75 -9.55 -9.52
CA SER A 14 -2.51 -9.79 -10.94
C SER A 14 -1.58 -8.72 -11.55
N GLU A 15 -1.08 -8.97 -12.75
CA GLU A 15 -0.36 -7.94 -13.52
C GLU A 15 -1.27 -6.73 -13.85
N SER A 16 -2.58 -6.96 -14.00
CA SER A 16 -3.54 -5.87 -14.21
C SER A 16 -3.68 -4.96 -13.00
N ASP A 17 -3.65 -5.52 -11.79
CA ASP A 17 -3.71 -4.74 -10.55
C ASP A 17 -2.47 -3.85 -10.39
N LEU A 18 -1.28 -4.39 -10.68
CA LEU A 18 -0.05 -3.61 -10.67
C LEU A 18 -0.12 -2.45 -11.68
N ARG A 19 -0.56 -2.72 -12.92
CA ARG A 19 -0.73 -1.68 -13.95
C ARG A 19 -1.76 -0.63 -13.54
N LYS A 20 -2.89 -1.03 -12.94
CA LYS A 20 -3.92 -0.13 -12.44
C LYS A 20 -3.37 0.81 -11.37
N CYS A 21 -2.37 0.35 -10.59
CA CYS A 21 -1.63 1.14 -9.62
C CYS A 21 -0.43 1.93 -10.19
N ASN A 22 -0.30 2.05 -11.51
CA ASN A 22 0.85 2.69 -12.18
C ASN A 22 2.20 2.02 -11.86
N ILE A 23 2.20 0.79 -11.39
CA ILE A 23 3.42 0.03 -11.13
C ILE A 23 3.91 -0.54 -12.45
N SER A 24 4.94 0.06 -13.01
CA SER A 24 5.57 -0.38 -14.26
C SER A 24 6.33 -1.70 -14.05
N LYS A 25 6.65 -2.40 -15.15
CA LYS A 25 7.44 -3.64 -15.10
C LYS A 25 8.87 -3.41 -14.56
N ASP A 26 9.37 -2.19 -14.67
CA ASP A 26 10.70 -1.82 -14.19
C ASP A 26 10.72 -1.42 -12.71
N ASN A 27 9.55 -1.23 -12.12
CA ASN A 27 9.41 -0.91 -10.72
C ASN A 27 9.81 -2.10 -9.84
N ILE A 28 10.38 -1.83 -8.67
CA ILE A 28 10.89 -2.84 -7.73
C ILE A 28 9.79 -3.83 -7.30
N TYR A 29 8.57 -3.36 -7.08
CA TYR A 29 7.44 -4.20 -6.71
C TYR A 29 7.07 -5.23 -7.78
N ALA A 30 7.17 -4.85 -9.06
CA ALA A 30 6.94 -5.77 -10.17
C ALA A 30 8.11 -6.75 -10.37
N LYS A 31 9.35 -6.28 -10.27
CA LYS A 31 10.55 -7.11 -10.41
C LYS A 31 10.67 -8.19 -9.33
N GLN A 32 10.27 -7.88 -8.11
CA GLN A 32 10.30 -8.80 -6.97
C GLN A 32 9.06 -9.69 -6.86
N SER A 33 8.08 -9.55 -7.77
CA SER A 33 6.87 -10.38 -7.76
C SER A 33 7.17 -11.84 -8.04
N ILE A 34 6.46 -12.71 -7.33
CA ILE A 34 6.56 -14.16 -7.45
C ILE A 34 5.33 -14.67 -8.18
N LYS A 35 5.54 -15.30 -9.34
CA LYS A 35 4.44 -15.89 -10.11
C LYS A 35 3.98 -17.21 -9.50
N ILE A 36 2.66 -17.41 -9.44
CA ILE A 36 2.06 -18.65 -8.98
C ILE A 36 2.02 -19.63 -10.16
N LYS A 37 2.54 -20.82 -9.95
CA LYS A 37 2.65 -21.84 -11.02
C LYS A 37 1.29 -22.29 -11.54
N ASN A 38 0.31 -22.47 -10.64
CA ASN A 38 -1.04 -22.92 -10.96
C ASN A 38 -2.05 -21.96 -10.31
N PRO A 39 -2.28 -20.75 -10.86
CA PRO A 39 -3.19 -19.79 -10.27
C PRO A 39 -4.64 -20.28 -10.37
N LEU A 40 -5.44 -19.96 -9.35
CA LEU A 40 -6.87 -20.32 -9.30
C LEU A 40 -7.73 -19.48 -10.26
N SER A 41 -7.28 -18.28 -10.57
CA SER A 41 -7.92 -17.36 -11.53
C SER A 41 -6.89 -16.40 -12.12
N GLU A 42 -7.27 -15.66 -13.15
CA GLU A 42 -6.44 -14.60 -13.76
C GLU A 42 -6.20 -13.42 -12.81
N ASP A 43 -7.02 -13.26 -11.78
CA ASP A 43 -6.90 -12.19 -10.79
C ASP A 43 -5.85 -12.51 -9.70
N TYR A 44 -5.41 -13.76 -9.58
CA TYR A 44 -4.54 -14.22 -8.50
C TYR A 44 -3.31 -14.95 -9.05
N THR A 45 -2.57 -14.26 -9.90
CA THR A 45 -1.44 -14.86 -10.64
C THR A 45 -0.09 -14.67 -9.97
N MET A 46 0.01 -13.77 -8.99
CA MET A 46 1.26 -13.43 -8.31
C MET A 46 1.05 -13.22 -6.83
N MET A 47 2.09 -13.47 -6.04
CA MET A 47 2.14 -13.04 -4.65
C MET A 47 2.28 -11.51 -4.59
N LYS A 48 1.58 -10.86 -3.65
CA LYS A 48 1.65 -9.41 -3.51
C LYS A 48 2.99 -8.96 -2.90
N THR A 49 3.58 -7.94 -3.51
CA THR A 49 4.81 -7.27 -3.04
C THR A 49 4.53 -5.95 -2.33
N THR A 50 3.33 -5.45 -2.43
CA THR A 50 2.77 -4.25 -1.76
C THR A 50 1.28 -4.43 -1.56
N SER A 51 0.69 -3.82 -0.55
CA SER A 51 -0.77 -3.85 -0.32
C SER A 51 -1.53 -2.72 -1.03
N VAL A 52 -0.84 -1.83 -1.73
CA VAL A 52 -1.49 -0.71 -2.44
C VAL A 52 -2.61 -1.19 -3.37
N PRO A 53 -2.42 -2.17 -4.28
CA PRO A 53 -3.49 -2.62 -5.16
C PRO A 53 -4.72 -3.13 -4.40
N SER A 54 -4.50 -3.96 -3.38
CA SER A 54 -5.58 -4.54 -2.58
C SER A 54 -6.37 -3.49 -1.80
N MET A 55 -5.68 -2.53 -1.19
CA MET A 55 -6.33 -1.42 -0.48
C MET A 55 -7.10 -0.51 -1.43
N MET A 56 -6.52 -0.17 -2.58
CA MET A 56 -7.20 0.64 -3.60
C MET A 56 -8.47 -0.03 -4.11
N GLN A 57 -8.46 -1.35 -4.29
CA GLN A 57 -9.66 -2.12 -4.65
C GLN A 57 -10.75 -2.01 -3.56
N MET A 58 -10.38 -2.05 -2.28
CA MET A 58 -11.35 -1.89 -1.19
C MET A 58 -11.90 -0.47 -1.11
N LEU A 59 -11.09 0.54 -1.37
CA LEU A 59 -11.55 1.93 -1.46
C LEU A 59 -12.49 2.13 -2.66
N GLU A 60 -12.18 1.57 -3.83
CA GLU A 60 -13.04 1.57 -5.02
C GLU A 60 -14.39 0.92 -4.71
N ASN A 61 -14.40 -0.26 -4.09
CA ASN A 61 -15.63 -0.94 -3.71
C ASN A 61 -16.50 -0.05 -2.82
N ASN A 62 -15.91 0.57 -1.79
CA ASN A 62 -16.64 1.50 -0.92
C ASN A 62 -17.17 2.72 -1.68
N ASN A 63 -16.38 3.29 -2.60
CA ASN A 63 -16.81 4.40 -3.44
C ASN A 63 -18.00 4.01 -4.35
N ASN A 64 -17.99 2.79 -4.90
CA ASN A 64 -19.09 2.25 -5.70
C ASN A 64 -20.37 2.08 -4.88
N TYR A 65 -20.27 1.73 -3.60
CA TYR A 65 -21.39 1.73 -2.65
C TYR A 65 -21.79 3.11 -2.15
N LYS A 66 -21.16 4.19 -2.68
CA LYS A 66 -21.45 5.59 -2.32
C LYS A 66 -21.15 5.93 -0.85
N ASN A 67 -20.25 5.21 -0.23
CA ASN A 67 -19.70 5.56 1.08
C ASN A 67 -18.85 6.83 0.94
N LYS A 68 -19.26 7.92 1.59
CA LYS A 68 -18.59 9.24 1.43
C LYS A 68 -17.31 9.38 2.25
N ASN A 69 -17.28 8.76 3.41
CA ASN A 69 -16.17 8.81 4.35
C ASN A 69 -15.73 7.40 4.67
N VAL A 70 -14.50 7.07 4.31
CA VAL A 70 -13.94 5.72 4.44
C VAL A 70 -12.56 5.80 5.07
N LYS A 71 -12.33 4.98 6.10
CA LYS A 71 -11.06 4.85 6.81
C LYS A 71 -10.82 3.36 7.08
N LEU A 72 -9.90 2.77 6.35
CA LEU A 72 -9.60 1.33 6.38
C LEU A 72 -8.17 1.07 6.81
N PHE A 73 -7.94 -0.10 7.40
CA PHE A 73 -6.59 -0.64 7.58
C PHE A 73 -6.55 -2.14 7.29
N ASP A 74 -5.39 -2.61 6.87
CA ASP A 74 -5.07 -4.02 6.62
C ASP A 74 -3.73 -4.35 7.26
N ILE A 75 -3.64 -5.49 7.94
CA ILE A 75 -2.38 -6.06 8.40
C ILE A 75 -2.19 -7.36 7.64
N SER A 76 -1.26 -7.36 6.71
CA SER A 76 -1.09 -8.48 5.78
C SER A 76 0.37 -8.76 5.47
N ARG A 77 0.62 -9.94 4.89
CA ARG A 77 1.96 -10.34 4.45
C ARG A 77 2.18 -9.94 3.01
N ILE A 78 3.39 -9.48 2.73
CA ILE A 78 3.94 -9.30 1.38
C ILE A 78 5.10 -10.25 1.17
N TYR A 79 5.39 -10.55 -0.09
CA TYR A 79 6.34 -11.58 -0.49
C TYR A 79 7.28 -11.02 -1.55
N LYS A 80 8.58 -11.13 -1.35
CA LYS A 80 9.59 -10.54 -2.23
C LYS A 80 10.61 -11.59 -2.69
N ASN A 81 10.86 -11.61 -3.99
CA ASN A 81 11.96 -12.38 -4.58
C ASN A 81 13.22 -11.50 -4.63
N VAL A 82 13.87 -11.30 -3.49
CA VAL A 82 15.03 -10.39 -3.38
C VAL A 82 16.26 -10.93 -4.11
N ASN A 83 16.50 -12.24 -4.03
CA ASN A 83 17.73 -12.87 -4.53
C ASN A 83 17.55 -13.54 -5.91
N GLU A 84 16.37 -13.45 -6.53
CA GLU A 84 16.04 -14.12 -7.80
C GLU A 84 16.28 -15.64 -7.80
N ASN A 85 16.29 -16.27 -6.62
CA ASN A 85 16.66 -17.67 -6.42
C ASN A 85 15.49 -18.60 -6.09
N ILE A 86 14.24 -18.10 -6.16
CA ILE A 86 13.06 -18.93 -5.87
C ILE A 86 12.98 -20.14 -6.80
N GLU A 87 13.38 -19.97 -8.07
CA GLU A 87 13.46 -21.10 -9.01
C GLU A 87 14.47 -22.20 -8.59
N LYS A 88 15.42 -21.85 -7.72
CA LYS A 88 16.40 -22.79 -7.14
C LYS A 88 15.92 -23.42 -5.82
N GLY A 89 14.68 -23.14 -5.40
CA GLY A 89 14.08 -23.68 -4.19
C GLY A 89 14.31 -22.87 -2.92
N GLU A 90 14.81 -21.63 -3.03
CA GLU A 90 14.88 -20.70 -1.90
C GLU A 90 13.48 -20.15 -1.57
N LEU A 91 13.22 -19.89 -0.30
CA LEU A 91 11.98 -19.27 0.15
C LEU A 91 12.01 -17.75 -0.11
N PRO A 92 10.84 -17.15 -0.39
CA PRO A 92 10.73 -15.70 -0.49
C PRO A 92 11.01 -15.01 0.84
N GLU A 93 11.39 -13.75 0.78
CA GLU A 93 11.35 -12.88 1.94
C GLU A 93 9.89 -12.50 2.24
N GLU A 94 9.48 -12.66 3.51
CA GLU A 94 8.13 -12.38 3.97
C GLU A 94 8.14 -11.25 4.99
N ASP A 95 7.42 -10.17 4.72
CA ASP A 95 7.22 -9.06 5.66
C ASP A 95 5.75 -8.93 6.02
N THR A 96 5.48 -8.60 7.28
CA THR A 96 4.15 -8.17 7.71
C THR A 96 4.08 -6.65 7.66
N ILE A 97 3.12 -6.13 6.92
CA ILE A 97 2.92 -4.69 6.75
C ILE A 97 1.56 -4.25 7.26
N LEU A 98 1.53 -3.04 7.80
CA LEU A 98 0.29 -2.30 8.08
C LEU A 98 0.04 -1.31 6.95
N THR A 99 -1.15 -1.36 6.39
CA THR A 99 -1.58 -0.43 5.36
C THR A 99 -2.81 0.34 5.84
N ILE A 100 -2.83 1.65 5.66
CA ILE A 100 -3.97 2.52 5.95
C ILE A 100 -4.37 3.21 4.66
N GLY A 101 -5.66 3.14 4.31
CA GLY A 101 -6.23 3.85 3.17
C GLY A 101 -7.49 4.60 3.59
N MET A 102 -7.62 5.88 3.19
CA MET A 102 -8.77 6.68 3.58
C MET A 102 -9.09 7.79 2.57
N TYR A 103 -10.38 8.13 2.51
CA TYR A 103 -10.88 9.31 1.82
C TYR A 103 -12.13 9.85 2.54
N GLY A 104 -12.45 11.12 2.32
CA GLY A 104 -13.65 11.76 2.86
C GLY A 104 -13.41 13.22 3.24
N ASP A 105 -14.49 13.90 3.64
CA ASP A 105 -14.48 15.33 3.96
C ASP A 105 -13.70 15.64 5.27
N ASP A 106 -13.63 14.68 6.18
CA ASP A 106 -12.95 14.76 7.48
C ASP A 106 -11.55 14.11 7.46
N VAL A 107 -10.97 13.92 6.26
CA VAL A 107 -9.68 13.26 6.05
C VAL A 107 -8.68 14.22 5.47
N ASP A 108 -7.57 14.43 6.17
CA ASP A 108 -6.43 15.19 5.71
C ASP A 108 -5.10 14.49 6.07
N PHE A 109 -4.00 15.07 5.62
CA PHE A 109 -2.66 14.54 5.91
C PHE A 109 -2.36 14.47 7.41
N TYR A 110 -2.87 15.40 8.20
CA TYR A 110 -2.60 15.42 9.65
C TYR A 110 -3.38 14.33 10.38
N VAL A 111 -4.59 13.99 9.89
CA VAL A 111 -5.35 12.84 10.39
C VAL A 111 -4.57 11.55 10.13
N LEU A 112 -4.09 11.33 8.89
CA LEU A 112 -3.27 10.17 8.56
C LEU A 112 -1.99 10.13 9.40
N LYS A 113 -1.26 11.25 9.48
CA LYS A 113 -0.04 11.37 10.26
C LYS A 113 -0.27 11.01 11.74
N GLY A 114 -1.34 11.54 12.35
CA GLY A 114 -1.68 11.23 13.74
C GLY A 114 -1.99 9.75 13.98
N LEU A 115 -2.65 9.08 13.02
CA LEU A 115 -2.88 7.64 13.08
C LEU A 115 -1.57 6.85 13.03
N VAL A 116 -0.68 7.21 12.13
CA VAL A 116 0.65 6.57 12.00
C VAL A 116 1.50 6.82 13.25
N GLU A 117 1.49 8.05 13.79
CA GLU A 117 2.18 8.37 15.05
C GLU A 117 1.68 7.52 16.23
N ASN A 118 0.38 7.27 16.31
CA ASN A 118 -0.19 6.36 17.31
C ASN A 118 0.32 4.93 17.14
N VAL A 119 0.39 4.42 15.91
CA VAL A 119 0.94 3.09 15.63
C VAL A 119 2.41 3.00 16.03
N LEU A 120 3.23 3.98 15.64
CA LEU A 120 4.65 4.04 16.00
C LEU A 120 4.85 4.11 17.51
N SER A 121 4.02 4.87 18.21
CA SER A 121 4.03 4.95 19.69
C SER A 121 3.73 3.60 20.33
N ILE A 122 2.72 2.86 19.84
CA ILE A 122 2.37 1.51 20.34
C ILE A 122 3.52 0.54 20.07
N ALA A 123 4.20 0.67 18.93
CA ALA A 123 5.38 -0.12 18.57
C ALA A 123 6.67 0.29 19.32
N ASN A 124 6.60 1.27 20.25
CA ASN A 124 7.74 1.86 20.95
C ASN A 124 8.81 2.49 20.02
N LEU A 125 8.42 2.92 18.84
CA LEU A 125 9.28 3.64 17.89
C LEU A 125 9.14 5.15 18.10
N ALA A 126 9.81 5.66 19.16
CA ALA A 126 9.72 7.07 19.55
C ALA A 126 10.62 8.01 18.73
N LYS A 127 11.60 7.46 17.99
CA LYS A 127 12.55 8.27 17.20
C LYS A 127 12.49 7.84 15.75
N TYR A 128 11.94 8.70 14.92
CA TYR A 128 11.88 8.54 13.46
C TYR A 128 11.95 9.92 12.80
N ASP A 129 12.39 9.94 11.57
CA ASP A 129 12.44 11.13 10.72
C ASP A 129 11.36 11.04 9.64
N ILE A 130 10.78 12.17 9.29
CA ILE A 130 9.87 12.30 8.14
C ILE A 130 10.65 13.00 7.03
N VAL A 131 10.94 12.27 5.96
CA VAL A 131 11.76 12.75 4.84
C VAL A 131 10.90 12.82 3.58
N LYS A 132 10.94 13.95 2.89
CA LYS A 132 10.20 14.13 1.63
C LYS A 132 10.52 13.02 0.63
N GLU A 133 9.48 12.46 0.01
CA GLU A 133 9.56 11.50 -1.06
C GLU A 133 8.96 12.09 -2.35
N THR A 134 9.61 11.93 -3.48
CA THR A 134 9.17 12.53 -4.76
C THR A 134 9.19 11.55 -5.93
N GLU A 135 9.76 10.37 -5.76
CA GLU A 135 10.00 9.41 -6.84
C GLU A 135 9.04 8.22 -6.81
N ASN A 136 8.28 8.06 -5.71
CA ASN A 136 7.31 6.97 -5.63
C ASN A 136 6.08 7.30 -6.49
N GLU A 137 5.95 6.63 -7.63
CA GLU A 137 4.90 6.85 -8.63
C GLU A 137 3.48 6.62 -8.13
N MET A 138 3.30 5.86 -7.05
CA MET A 138 2.00 5.59 -6.44
C MET A 138 1.48 6.79 -5.64
N TYR A 139 2.34 7.72 -5.27
CA TYR A 139 1.99 8.88 -4.45
C TYR A 139 2.12 10.20 -5.23
N HIS A 140 1.44 11.21 -4.72
CA HIS A 140 1.55 12.57 -5.24
C HIS A 140 2.94 13.13 -4.95
N PRO A 141 3.74 13.56 -5.95
CA PRO A 141 5.16 13.90 -5.79
C PRO A 141 5.43 15.09 -4.86
N GLY A 142 4.42 15.92 -4.59
CA GLY A 142 4.52 17.05 -3.65
C GLY A 142 3.94 16.78 -2.27
N ARG A 143 3.33 15.61 -2.03
CA ARG A 143 2.56 15.29 -0.81
C ARG A 143 2.80 13.87 -0.34
N CYS A 144 4.06 13.47 -0.36
CA CYS A 144 4.53 12.15 0.05
C CYS A 144 5.78 12.29 0.91
N ALA A 145 5.92 11.43 1.91
CA ALA A 145 7.07 11.37 2.77
C ALA A 145 7.37 9.93 3.20
N ASN A 146 8.63 9.62 3.33
CA ASN A 146 9.12 8.38 3.93
C ASN A 146 9.31 8.56 5.43
N LEU A 147 8.94 7.55 6.18
CA LEU A 147 9.24 7.41 7.60
C LEU A 147 10.55 6.64 7.73
N LYS A 148 11.54 7.19 8.43
CA LYS A 148 12.87 6.58 8.57
C LYS A 148 13.23 6.39 10.04
N VAL A 149 13.86 5.24 10.32
CA VAL A 149 14.54 4.98 11.59
C VAL A 149 16.01 4.74 11.27
N GLY A 150 16.84 5.72 11.59
CA GLY A 150 18.24 5.70 11.17
C GLY A 150 18.39 5.78 9.64
N ARG A 151 18.86 4.69 9.03
CA ARG A 151 19.01 4.58 7.56
C ARG A 151 17.87 3.88 6.87
N ASP A 152 17.02 3.18 7.63
CA ASP A 152 16.00 2.30 7.09
C ASP A 152 14.68 3.05 6.88
N ILE A 153 14.05 2.85 5.74
CA ILE A 153 12.68 3.29 5.47
C ILE A 153 11.76 2.24 6.08
N ILE A 154 10.94 2.66 7.03
CA ILE A 154 9.97 1.80 7.72
C ILE A 154 8.54 1.99 7.21
N GLY A 155 8.31 2.95 6.34
CA GLY A 155 7.01 3.21 5.75
C GLY A 155 7.00 4.47 4.89
N THR A 156 5.93 4.61 4.14
CA THR A 156 5.64 5.79 3.30
C THR A 156 4.25 6.30 3.62
N ILE A 157 4.09 7.61 3.75
CA ILE A 157 2.79 8.27 4.00
C ILE A 157 2.55 9.37 2.98
N GLY A 158 1.33 9.54 2.52
CA GLY A 158 1.03 10.65 1.62
C GLY A 158 -0.35 10.58 0.96
N GLU A 159 -0.54 11.48 0.02
CA GLU A 159 -1.68 11.47 -0.89
C GLU A 159 -1.38 10.53 -2.06
N VAL A 160 -2.32 9.68 -2.41
CA VAL A 160 -2.24 8.82 -3.61
C VAL A 160 -2.14 9.69 -4.86
N ASN A 161 -1.36 9.26 -5.83
CA ASN A 161 -1.25 9.96 -7.12
C ASN A 161 -2.64 10.12 -7.75
N PRO A 162 -3.07 11.34 -8.12
CA PRO A 162 -4.39 11.57 -8.72
C PRO A 162 -4.68 10.73 -9.97
N LEU A 163 -3.67 10.44 -10.79
CA LEU A 163 -3.82 9.56 -11.96
C LEU A 163 -4.16 8.12 -11.52
N LEU A 164 -3.53 7.65 -10.44
CA LEU A 164 -3.85 6.34 -9.86
C LEU A 164 -5.27 6.33 -9.31
N ALA A 165 -5.70 7.36 -8.57
CA ALA A 165 -7.07 7.48 -8.07
C ALA A 165 -8.11 7.44 -9.20
N THR A 166 -7.82 8.08 -10.34
CA THR A 166 -8.68 8.06 -11.54
C THR A 166 -8.83 6.65 -12.12
N ASN A 167 -7.78 5.82 -12.09
CA ASN A 167 -7.87 4.42 -12.55
C ASN A 167 -8.85 3.58 -11.72
N TYR A 168 -9.20 4.03 -10.52
CA TYR A 168 -10.17 3.42 -9.60
C TYR A 168 -11.49 4.19 -9.51
N ASP A 169 -11.76 5.11 -10.44
CA ASP A 169 -12.98 5.95 -10.47
C ASP A 169 -13.24 6.70 -9.15
N ILE A 170 -12.19 7.01 -8.38
CA ILE A 170 -12.29 7.76 -7.13
C ILE A 170 -11.87 9.21 -7.40
N SER A 171 -12.85 10.13 -7.29
CA SER A 171 -12.61 11.56 -7.51
C SER A 171 -12.12 12.30 -6.26
N GLN A 172 -12.27 11.69 -5.09
CA GLN A 172 -11.82 12.26 -3.83
C GLN A 172 -10.31 12.08 -3.64
N ARG A 173 -9.72 12.93 -2.81
CA ARG A 173 -8.34 12.71 -2.35
C ARG A 173 -8.27 11.43 -1.54
N ILE A 174 -7.32 10.59 -1.87
CA ILE A 174 -7.03 9.39 -1.09
C ILE A 174 -5.74 9.61 -0.33
N LEU A 175 -5.77 9.38 0.97
CA LEU A 175 -4.59 9.37 1.81
C LEU A 175 -4.22 7.94 2.15
N PHE A 176 -2.92 7.67 2.13
CA PHE A 176 -2.40 6.32 2.20
C PHE A 176 -1.13 6.24 3.05
N ALA A 177 -1.01 5.18 3.83
CA ALA A 177 0.21 4.81 4.53
C ALA A 177 0.47 3.31 4.38
N GLU A 178 1.71 2.95 4.10
CA GLU A 178 2.17 1.56 4.04
C GLU A 178 3.52 1.44 4.75
#